data_965e62233f3bee21800eec3be6782df1
#
_entry.id   965e62233f3bee21800eec3be6782df1
#
_cell.length_a   1.000
_cell.length_b   1.000
_cell.length_c   1.000
_cell.angle_alpha   90.00
_cell.angle_beta   90.00
_cell.angle_gamma   90.00
#
_symmetry.space_group_name_H-M   'P 1'
#
loop_
_entity.id
_entity.type
_entity.pdbx_description
1 polymer ?
#
loop_
_entity_poly.entity_id
_entity_poly.type
_entity_poly.pdbx_seq_one_letter_code
_entity_poly.pdbx_strand_id
1 'polypeptide(L)'
;PGDGAVYHNTKFKLLIWRPEMHELVYGTIAEITNFGAFINLGVMRGMIHISQTMEDYVSFSKTNTLMGKSTKRSLKQGDLCLARIVAISHRGNEPKIGLTMRQPGLGKTEWIKEDQMKKEREAKKAMKTEEKTEKKGGKKK
;
A
#
# COMPACT_ATOMS: atom_id res chain seq x y z
N PRO A 1 -52.85 20.87 12.00
CA PRO A 1 -53.59 21.47 10.91
C PRO A 1 -52.84 22.74 10.46
N GLY A 2 -52.34 22.75 9.22
CA GLY A 2 -51.57 23.86 8.65
C GLY A 2 -50.26 23.48 7.99
N ASP A 3 -49.75 22.26 8.23
CA ASP A 3 -48.58 21.75 7.51
C ASP A 3 -49.06 20.86 6.37
N GLY A 4 -48.77 21.28 5.13
CA GLY A 4 -49.12 20.55 3.91
C GLY A 4 -48.16 19.39 3.59
N ALA A 5 -47.31 19.03 4.51
CA ALA A 5 -46.33 17.97 4.32
C ALA A 5 -46.88 16.58 4.66
N VAL A 6 -46.53 15.60 3.83
CA VAL A 6 -46.83 14.18 4.05
C VAL A 6 -45.59 13.51 4.63
N TYR A 7 -45.68 12.95 5.85
CA TYR A 7 -44.58 12.30 6.54
C TYR A 7 -44.67 10.78 6.37
N HIS A 8 -43.59 10.18 5.88
CA HIS A 8 -43.43 8.74 5.77
C HIS A 8 -42.27 8.24 6.63
N ASN A 9 -42.49 7.24 7.45
CA ASN A 9 -41.44 6.54 8.18
C ASN A 9 -40.68 5.63 7.21
N THR A 10 -39.45 6.03 6.85
CA THR A 10 -38.63 5.26 5.94
C THR A 10 -37.41 4.73 6.68
N LYS A 11 -37.16 3.41 6.58
CA LYS A 11 -35.94 2.77 7.06
C LYS A 11 -35.06 2.46 5.87
N PHE A 12 -33.80 2.89 5.92
CA PHE A 12 -32.82 2.57 4.87
C PHE A 12 -31.50 2.14 5.50
N LYS A 13 -30.72 1.36 4.74
CA LYS A 13 -29.34 0.99 5.09
C LYS A 13 -28.41 1.78 4.20
N LEU A 14 -27.44 2.43 4.81
CA LEU A 14 -26.40 3.20 4.11
C LEU A 14 -25.05 2.52 4.31
N LEU A 15 -24.32 2.31 3.23
CA LEU A 15 -22.93 1.89 3.29
C LEU A 15 -22.07 3.15 3.39
N ILE A 16 -21.34 3.27 4.48
CA ILE A 16 -20.46 4.41 4.77
C ILE A 16 -19.02 3.91 4.75
N TRP A 17 -18.16 4.61 4.04
CA TRP A 17 -16.72 4.43 4.16
C TRP A 17 -16.14 5.48 5.12
N ARG A 18 -15.39 5.02 6.11
CA ARG A 18 -14.71 5.87 7.09
C ARG A 18 -13.25 5.46 7.15
N PRO A 19 -12.29 6.38 6.91
CA PRO A 19 -10.88 6.07 7.04
C PRO A 19 -10.52 5.87 8.52
N GLU A 20 -9.79 4.80 8.82
CA GLU A 20 -9.25 4.53 10.14
C GLU A 20 -7.72 4.54 10.11
N MET A 21 -7.11 4.96 11.23
CA MET A 21 -5.66 4.95 11.38
C MET A 21 -5.13 3.51 11.31
N HIS A 22 -4.04 3.35 10.57
CA HIS A 22 -3.35 2.07 10.35
C HIS A 22 -4.10 1.05 9.50
N GLU A 23 -5.24 1.41 8.94
CA GLU A 23 -5.96 0.57 7.99
C GLU A 23 -5.17 0.36 6.71
N LEU A 24 -5.29 -0.84 6.13
CA LEU A 24 -4.71 -1.18 4.84
C LEU A 24 -5.73 -0.88 3.74
N VAL A 25 -5.30 -0.12 2.76
CA VAL A 25 -6.16 0.30 1.64
C VAL A 25 -5.51 -0.03 0.31
N TYR A 26 -6.32 -0.51 -0.61
CA TYR A 26 -5.93 -0.63 -2.01
C TYR A 26 -6.29 0.63 -2.76
N GLY A 27 -5.40 1.05 -3.65
CA GLY A 27 -5.69 2.17 -4.53
C GLY A 27 -4.81 2.16 -5.77
N THR A 28 -5.20 2.97 -6.72
CA THR A 28 -4.47 3.14 -7.99
C THR A 28 -3.74 4.47 -7.95
N ILE A 29 -2.49 4.49 -8.39
CA ILE A 29 -1.72 5.72 -8.51
C ILE A 29 -2.37 6.62 -9.57
N ALA A 30 -2.91 7.75 -9.12
CA ALA A 30 -3.57 8.73 -9.98
C ALA A 30 -2.56 9.69 -10.62
N GLU A 31 -1.60 10.16 -9.82
CA GLU A 31 -0.62 11.16 -10.26
C GLU A 31 0.68 10.99 -9.47
N ILE A 32 1.79 11.29 -10.11
CA ILE A 32 3.11 11.27 -9.49
C ILE A 32 3.76 12.64 -9.65
N THR A 33 4.24 13.18 -8.54
CA THR A 33 4.91 14.46 -8.44
C THR A 33 6.30 14.32 -7.85
N ASN A 34 7.08 15.39 -7.85
CA ASN A 34 8.42 15.41 -7.27
C ASN A 34 8.44 15.24 -5.75
N PHE A 35 7.34 15.52 -5.05
CA PHE A 35 7.21 15.39 -3.59
C PHE A 35 6.48 14.12 -3.15
N GLY A 36 5.90 13.36 -4.10
CA GLY A 36 5.23 12.10 -3.77
C GLY A 36 4.25 11.63 -4.84
N ALA A 37 3.39 10.71 -4.46
CA ALA A 37 2.36 10.12 -5.31
C ALA A 37 0.97 10.34 -4.73
N PHE A 38 0.01 10.62 -5.58
CA PHE A 38 -1.40 10.64 -5.23
C PHE A 38 -2.03 9.31 -5.60
N ILE A 39 -2.70 8.71 -4.63
CA ILE A 39 -3.40 7.44 -4.81
C ILE A 39 -4.91 7.69 -4.76
N ASN A 40 -5.61 7.08 -5.69
CA ASN A 40 -7.08 7.10 -5.73
C ASN A 40 -7.60 5.85 -5.01
N LEU A 41 -8.35 6.07 -3.94
CA LEU A 41 -8.96 5.01 -3.12
C LEU A 41 -10.40 4.70 -3.54
N GLY A 42 -10.87 5.30 -4.64
CA GLY A 42 -12.25 5.19 -5.11
C GLY A 42 -13.15 6.29 -4.54
N VAL A 43 -13.25 6.39 -3.23
CA VAL A 43 -14.09 7.40 -2.55
C VAL A 43 -13.36 8.73 -2.42
N MET A 44 -12.06 8.70 -2.17
CA MET A 44 -11.23 9.90 -2.00
C MET A 44 -9.80 9.65 -2.47
N ARG A 45 -9.02 10.73 -2.51
CA ARG A 45 -7.59 10.68 -2.84
C ARG A 45 -6.76 10.74 -1.56
N GLY A 46 -5.73 9.90 -1.52
CA GLY A 46 -4.68 9.95 -0.50
C GLY A 46 -3.37 10.41 -1.09
N MET A 47 -2.47 10.88 -0.24
CA MET A 47 -1.12 11.31 -0.61
C MET A 47 -0.08 10.41 0.06
N ILE A 48 0.90 9.98 -0.73
CA ILE A 48 2.07 9.26 -0.26
C ILE A 48 3.28 10.14 -0.49
N HIS A 49 3.92 10.60 0.59
CA HIS A 49 5.15 11.39 0.48
C HIS A 49 6.26 10.55 -0.15
N ILE A 50 7.17 11.19 -0.91
CA ILE A 50 8.24 10.49 -1.63
C ILE A 50 9.08 9.58 -0.74
N SER A 51 9.37 9.99 0.49
CA SER A 51 10.10 9.19 1.48
C SER A 51 9.32 7.99 2.02
N GLN A 52 8.02 7.92 1.78
CA GLN A 52 7.12 6.87 2.23
C GLN A 52 6.67 5.93 1.11
N THR A 53 7.19 6.12 -0.11
CA THR A 53 6.85 5.28 -1.26
C THR A 53 7.62 3.96 -1.29
N MET A 54 8.90 3.98 -0.90
CA MET A 54 9.79 2.81 -0.93
C MET A 54 10.79 2.87 0.22
N GLU A 55 11.38 1.71 0.58
CA GLU A 55 12.52 1.62 1.53
C GLU A 55 13.86 2.05 0.92
N ASP A 56 13.84 2.77 -0.18
CA ASP A 56 14.99 3.13 -0.97
C ASP A 56 15.05 4.64 -1.19
N TYR A 57 16.21 5.11 -1.66
CA TYR A 57 16.32 6.47 -2.15
C TYR A 57 15.60 6.61 -3.48
N VAL A 58 14.54 7.39 -3.50
CA VAL A 58 13.64 7.54 -4.65
C VAL A 58 14.03 8.75 -5.47
N SER A 59 14.19 8.58 -6.77
CA SER A 59 14.37 9.64 -7.75
C SER A 59 13.10 9.82 -8.59
N PHE A 60 12.73 11.07 -8.83
CA PHE A 60 11.66 11.43 -9.73
C PHE A 60 12.21 11.55 -11.17
N SER A 61 11.60 10.86 -12.11
CA SER A 61 11.94 10.94 -13.52
C SER A 61 11.02 11.91 -14.27
N LYS A 62 11.52 12.49 -15.35
CA LYS A 62 10.73 13.36 -16.26
C LYS A 62 9.51 12.66 -16.88
N THR A 63 9.47 11.34 -16.83
CA THR A 63 8.34 10.51 -17.31
C THR A 63 7.28 10.26 -16.24
N ASN A 64 7.19 11.11 -15.19
CA ASN A 64 6.27 10.93 -14.06
C ASN A 64 6.35 9.53 -13.44
N THR A 65 7.59 9.07 -13.23
CA THR A 65 7.88 7.76 -12.64
C THR A 65 8.79 7.95 -11.43
N LEU A 66 8.47 7.31 -10.32
CA LEU A 66 9.36 7.21 -9.17
C LEU A 66 10.21 5.96 -9.30
N MET A 67 11.52 6.11 -9.16
CA MET A 67 12.47 5.02 -9.34
C MET A 67 13.36 4.89 -8.11
N GLY A 68 13.41 3.70 -7.52
CA GLY A 68 14.33 3.37 -6.43
C GLY A 68 15.73 3.14 -6.95
N LYS A 69 16.73 3.74 -6.29
CA LYS A 69 18.14 3.72 -6.72
C LYS A 69 18.77 2.33 -6.59
N SER A 70 18.56 1.67 -5.46
CA SER A 70 19.15 0.37 -5.14
C SER A 70 18.27 -0.80 -5.59
N THR A 71 16.98 -0.72 -5.33
CA THR A 71 16.02 -1.79 -5.63
C THR A 71 15.63 -1.84 -7.11
N LYS A 72 15.88 -0.76 -7.86
CA LYS A 72 15.44 -0.56 -9.26
C LYS A 72 13.93 -0.71 -9.46
N ARG A 73 13.17 -0.66 -8.37
CA ARG A 73 11.70 -0.69 -8.39
C ARG A 73 11.19 0.62 -8.97
N SER A 74 10.20 0.53 -9.84
CA SER A 74 9.58 1.69 -10.47
C SER A 74 8.09 1.75 -10.14
N LEU A 75 7.61 2.94 -9.80
CA LEU A 75 6.21 3.24 -9.59
C LEU A 75 5.73 4.18 -10.68
N LYS A 76 4.64 3.80 -11.34
CA LYS A 76 4.04 4.55 -12.45
C LYS A 76 2.60 4.91 -12.15
N GLN A 77 2.09 5.89 -12.88
CA GLN A 77 0.66 6.19 -12.91
C GLN A 77 -0.14 4.96 -13.41
N GLY A 78 -1.26 4.66 -12.77
CA GLY A 78 -2.10 3.50 -13.06
C GLY A 78 -1.70 2.23 -12.29
N ASP A 79 -0.58 2.21 -11.57
CA ASP A 79 -0.18 1.05 -10.79
C ASP A 79 -1.13 0.83 -9.59
N LEU A 80 -1.52 -0.42 -9.37
CA LEU A 80 -2.31 -0.83 -8.21
C LEU A 80 -1.38 -1.07 -7.03
N CYS A 81 -1.63 -0.37 -5.94
CA CYS A 81 -0.79 -0.39 -4.74
C CYS A 81 -1.60 -0.68 -3.48
N LEU A 82 -0.95 -1.36 -2.53
CA LEU A 82 -1.42 -1.52 -1.17
C LEU A 82 -0.67 -0.54 -0.29
N ALA A 83 -1.39 0.29 0.43
CA ALA A 83 -0.83 1.30 1.32
C ALA A 83 -1.51 1.25 2.70
N ARG A 84 -0.85 1.82 3.71
CA ARG A 84 -1.39 1.95 5.07
C ARG A 84 -1.65 3.41 5.39
N ILE A 85 -2.79 3.69 6.00
CA ILE A 85 -3.16 5.03 6.49
C ILE A 85 -2.31 5.36 7.71
N VAL A 86 -1.55 6.46 7.66
CA VAL A 86 -0.69 6.93 8.76
C VAL A 86 -1.09 8.30 9.29
N ALA A 87 -1.87 9.04 8.53
CA ALA A 87 -2.37 10.35 8.94
C ALA A 87 -3.73 10.64 8.34
N ILE A 88 -4.62 11.20 9.14
CA ILE A 88 -5.93 11.68 8.71
C ILE A 88 -6.06 13.11 9.21
N SER A 89 -6.27 14.04 8.30
CA SER A 89 -6.46 15.45 8.62
C SER A 89 -7.82 15.92 8.13
N HIS A 90 -8.62 16.45 9.04
CA HIS A 90 -9.96 16.99 8.77
C HIS A 90 -9.94 18.51 8.59
N ARG A 91 -8.83 19.10 8.16
CA ARG A 91 -8.75 20.55 7.89
C ARG A 91 -9.35 20.87 6.53
N GLY A 92 -10.46 21.63 6.52
CA GLY A 92 -11.16 22.03 5.30
C GLY A 92 -12.34 21.13 4.94
N ASN A 93 -12.89 21.33 3.75
CA ASN A 93 -14.08 20.63 3.27
C ASN A 93 -13.80 19.15 2.89
N GLU A 94 -12.54 18.80 2.62
CA GLU A 94 -12.15 17.46 2.24
C GLU A 94 -11.10 16.90 3.22
N PRO A 95 -11.30 15.68 3.74
CA PRO A 95 -10.29 15.04 4.58
C PRO A 95 -9.06 14.70 3.73
N LYS A 96 -7.87 15.04 4.26
CA LYS A 96 -6.59 14.68 3.64
C LYS A 96 -6.04 13.43 4.32
N ILE A 97 -5.74 12.41 3.53
CA ILE A 97 -5.21 11.13 4.02
C ILE A 97 -3.75 11.01 3.60
N GLY A 98 -2.89 10.86 4.60
CA GLY A 98 -1.49 10.49 4.42
C GLY A 98 -1.32 8.98 4.49
N LEU A 99 -0.59 8.43 3.54
CA LEU A 99 -0.39 7.00 3.36
C LEU A 99 1.10 6.66 3.34
N THR A 100 1.43 5.42 3.71
CA THR A 100 2.78 4.85 3.57
C THR A 100 2.75 3.52 2.82
N MET A 101 3.78 3.30 2.02
CA MET A 101 4.07 2.02 1.36
C MET A 101 5.44 1.47 1.78
N ARG A 102 6.14 2.16 2.67
CA ARG A 102 7.52 1.81 3.06
C ARG A 102 7.63 0.54 3.90
N GLN A 103 6.55 0.11 4.53
CA GLN A 103 6.57 -1.08 5.38
C GLN A 103 6.62 -2.37 4.53
N PRO A 104 7.28 -3.44 5.04
CA PRO A 104 7.34 -4.73 4.35
C PRO A 104 5.94 -5.29 4.12
N GLY A 105 5.70 -5.79 2.92
CA GLY A 105 4.37 -6.29 2.50
C GLY A 105 3.44 -5.22 1.94
N LEU A 106 3.89 -3.97 1.84
CA LEU A 106 3.18 -2.87 1.20
C LEU A 106 3.84 -2.47 -0.13
N GLY A 107 3.14 -1.66 -0.90
CA GLY A 107 3.61 -1.15 -2.17
C GLY A 107 2.85 -1.68 -3.39
N LYS A 108 3.48 -1.69 -4.55
CA LYS A 108 2.89 -2.22 -5.76
C LYS A 108 2.62 -3.72 -5.63
N THR A 109 1.48 -4.19 -6.10
CA THR A 109 1.08 -5.60 -6.00
C THR A 109 2.10 -6.57 -6.60
N GLU A 110 2.80 -6.16 -7.64
CA GLU A 110 3.90 -6.93 -8.24
C GLU A 110 5.08 -7.12 -7.27
N TRP A 111 5.48 -6.06 -6.56
CA TRP A 111 6.58 -6.13 -5.59
C TRP A 111 6.25 -7.05 -4.42
N ILE A 112 5.00 -7.03 -3.96
CA ILE A 112 4.53 -7.89 -2.88
C ILE A 112 4.64 -9.36 -3.29
N LYS A 113 4.25 -9.70 -4.52
CA LYS A 113 4.38 -11.06 -5.06
C LYS A 113 5.85 -11.49 -5.19
N GLU A 114 6.70 -10.60 -5.69
CA GLU A 114 8.14 -10.86 -5.79
C GLU A 114 8.79 -11.12 -4.44
N ASP A 115 8.46 -10.31 -3.43
CA ASP A 115 8.99 -10.46 -2.07
C ASP A 115 8.49 -11.74 -1.41
N GLN A 116 7.25 -12.14 -1.64
CA GLN A 116 6.71 -13.41 -1.18
C GLN A 116 7.44 -14.60 -1.81
N MET A 117 7.63 -14.57 -3.14
CA MET A 117 8.38 -15.65 -3.84
C MET A 117 9.84 -15.72 -3.40
N LYS A 118 10.48 -14.59 -3.10
CA LYS A 118 11.85 -14.58 -2.55
C LYS A 118 11.90 -15.24 -1.19
N LYS A 119 11.00 -14.88 -0.27
CA LYS A 119 10.90 -15.47 1.07
C LYS A 119 10.67 -16.97 1.01
N GLU A 120 9.79 -17.45 0.13
CA GLU A 120 9.56 -18.89 -0.05
C GLU A 120 10.80 -19.63 -0.58
N ARG A 121 11.52 -19.02 -1.52
CA ARG A 121 12.78 -19.60 -2.04
C ARG A 121 13.87 -19.66 -0.99
N GLU A 122 13.99 -18.63 -0.17
CA GLU A 122 14.94 -18.58 0.95
C GLU A 122 14.60 -19.60 2.03
N ALA A 123 13.33 -19.71 2.41
CA ALA A 123 12.85 -20.72 3.35
C ALA A 123 13.12 -22.15 2.85
N LYS A 124 12.84 -22.43 1.57
CA LYS A 124 13.15 -23.73 0.95
C LYS A 124 14.66 -24.04 0.90
N LYS A 125 15.49 -22.99 0.69
CA LYS A 125 16.95 -23.16 0.73
C LYS A 125 17.45 -23.44 2.14
N ALA A 126 16.93 -22.73 3.15
CA ALA A 126 17.28 -22.95 4.55
C ALA A 126 16.97 -24.38 5.00
N MET A 127 15.74 -24.87 4.72
CA MET A 127 15.35 -26.25 5.01
C MET A 127 16.26 -27.30 4.35
N LYS A 128 16.62 -27.09 3.07
CA LYS A 128 17.54 -28.02 2.37
C LYS A 128 18.96 -27.99 2.94
N THR A 129 19.36 -26.89 3.54
CA THR A 129 20.70 -26.77 4.15
C THR A 129 20.73 -27.48 5.50
N GLU A 130 19.66 -27.38 6.28
CA GLU A 130 19.51 -28.11 7.55
C GLU A 130 19.47 -29.62 7.35
N GLU A 131 18.69 -30.12 6.38
CA GLU A 131 18.66 -31.54 6.02
C GLU A 131 20.05 -32.09 5.57
N LYS A 132 20.84 -31.26 4.89
CA LYS A 132 22.20 -31.65 4.47
C LYS A 132 23.20 -31.67 5.63
N THR A 133 23.05 -30.82 6.62
CA THR A 133 23.89 -30.82 7.82
C THR A 133 23.58 -31.99 8.74
N GLU A 134 22.32 -32.32 8.92
CA GLU A 134 21.92 -33.52 9.69
C GLU A 134 22.40 -34.82 9.05
N LYS A 135 22.30 -34.99 7.73
CA LYS A 135 22.81 -36.17 7.01
C LYS A 135 24.34 -36.31 7.03
N LYS A 136 25.07 -35.18 7.20
CA LYS A 136 26.55 -35.22 7.37
C LYS A 136 26.99 -35.51 8.81
N GLY A 137 26.19 -35.13 9.80
CA GLY A 137 26.47 -35.38 11.22
C GLY A 137 26.23 -36.84 11.65
N GLY A 138 25.32 -37.53 10.98
CA GLY A 138 24.99 -38.95 11.29
C GLY A 138 25.94 -40.03 10.71
N LYS A 139 26.98 -39.63 9.96
CA LYS A 139 27.92 -40.54 9.30
C LYS A 139 29.32 -40.58 9.93
N LYS A 140 29.48 -40.05 11.15
CA LYS A 140 30.70 -40.11 11.96
C LYS A 140 30.35 -40.69 13.33
N LYS A 141 30.00 -41.96 13.37
CA LYS A 141 30.08 -42.82 14.52
C LYS A 141 30.48 -44.22 14.03
#